data_40a15ca0da9b57a4e2c9523aec9df1b3
#
_entry.id   40a15ca0da9b57a4e2c9523aec9df1b3
#
_cell.length_a   1.000
_cell.length_b   1.000
_cell.length_c   1.000
_cell.angle_alpha   90.00
_cell.angle_beta   90.00
_cell.angle_gamma   90.00
#
_symmetry.space_group_name_H-M   'P 1'
#
loop_
_entity.id
_entity.type
_entity.pdbx_description
1 polymer ?
#
loop_
_entity_poly.entity_id
_entity_poly.type
_entity_poly.pdbx_seq_one_letter_code
_entity_poly.pdbx_strand_id
1 'polypeptide(L)'
;MSLRSGLRWPVMLWLAMLAGCLWWVTAHTRFNTDMAAFLPDSAAPAQQLMVDQLRDGVASRLVLLAVENGSAAERAQTSRKLAQALAASGHFSYVRNGEQALSPAERERLMQYRHLLSPATAAARFSAAGLEQGLQDSLQLLASPAGAMVKQLLPGDPTGAMLSLLEDWGGAGSGPSLQHGVWFSNDGQRALLLAQTHAPAFDIDAQQQVGDAIRQVFNASRTSPELQIIMSGPSVFAVASRNLIHNDAWRLSLLAMFLVSLILLLAYGSPRLLGLGILPVAS
;
A
#
# COMPACT_ATOMS: atom_id res chain seq x y z
N MET A 1 -32.84 -38.80 -47.61
CA MET A 1 -33.22 -37.95 -46.46
C MET A 1 -32.72 -38.50 -45.14
N SER A 2 -31.42 -38.70 -44.94
CA SER A 2 -30.88 -39.26 -43.65
C SER A 2 -29.49 -38.80 -43.29
N LEU A 3 -28.99 -37.70 -43.82
CA LEU A 3 -27.65 -37.15 -43.51
C LEU A 3 -27.62 -36.14 -42.32
N ARG A 4 -28.76 -35.86 -41.69
CA ARG A 4 -28.86 -34.86 -40.60
C ARG A 4 -28.67 -35.42 -39.19
N SER A 5 -28.75 -36.72 -38.98
CA SER A 5 -28.62 -37.34 -37.66
C SER A 5 -27.16 -37.65 -37.28
N GLY A 6 -26.30 -37.93 -38.26
CA GLY A 6 -24.91 -38.26 -38.04
C GLY A 6 -23.99 -37.11 -37.53
N LEU A 7 -24.38 -35.87 -37.85
CA LEU A 7 -23.58 -34.67 -37.49
C LEU A 7 -23.89 -34.15 -36.08
N ARG A 8 -24.98 -34.55 -35.47
CA ARG A 8 -25.38 -34.09 -34.12
C ARG A 8 -24.57 -34.75 -33.01
N TRP A 9 -24.23 -36.01 -33.14
CA TRP A 9 -23.49 -36.74 -32.15
C TRP A 9 -22.06 -36.22 -31.94
N PRO A 10 -21.22 -36.04 -32.97
CA PRO A 10 -19.87 -35.53 -32.80
C PRO A 10 -19.86 -34.07 -32.24
N VAL A 11 -20.85 -33.23 -32.64
CA VAL A 11 -21.01 -31.86 -32.13
C VAL A 11 -21.39 -31.87 -30.64
N MET A 12 -22.29 -32.76 -30.23
CA MET A 12 -22.66 -32.91 -28.81
C MET A 12 -21.50 -33.43 -27.98
N LEU A 13 -20.73 -34.38 -28.49
CA LEU A 13 -19.55 -34.94 -27.80
C LEU A 13 -18.45 -33.88 -27.65
N TRP A 14 -18.25 -33.04 -28.68
CA TRP A 14 -17.31 -31.93 -28.65
C TRP A 14 -17.72 -30.83 -27.67
N LEU A 15 -19.02 -30.47 -27.63
CA LEU A 15 -19.58 -29.53 -26.66
C LEU A 15 -19.47 -30.06 -25.23
N ALA A 16 -19.69 -31.33 -25.01
CA ALA A 16 -19.53 -31.98 -23.70
C ALA A 16 -18.04 -31.97 -23.25
N MET A 17 -17.12 -32.21 -24.19
CA MET A 17 -15.68 -32.13 -23.93
C MET A 17 -15.25 -30.69 -23.58
N LEU A 18 -15.74 -29.69 -24.34
CA LEU A 18 -15.47 -28.26 -24.02
C LEU A 18 -16.02 -27.86 -22.67
N ALA A 19 -17.26 -28.24 -22.36
CA ALA A 19 -17.86 -27.97 -21.04
C ALA A 19 -17.06 -28.65 -19.91
N GLY A 20 -16.59 -29.87 -20.14
CA GLY A 20 -15.72 -30.58 -19.19
C GLY A 20 -14.37 -29.90 -19.01
N CYS A 21 -13.71 -29.47 -20.09
CA CYS A 21 -12.47 -28.72 -20.03
C CYS A 21 -12.65 -27.37 -19.31
N LEU A 22 -13.70 -26.64 -19.65
CA LEU A 22 -14.01 -25.35 -19.01
C LEU A 22 -14.25 -25.53 -17.51
N TRP A 23 -15.05 -26.55 -17.16
CA TRP A 23 -15.27 -26.89 -15.74
C TRP A 23 -13.97 -27.29 -15.03
N TRP A 24 -13.14 -28.09 -15.68
CA TRP A 24 -11.84 -28.50 -15.13
C TRP A 24 -10.91 -27.31 -14.91
N VAL A 25 -10.78 -26.43 -15.91
CA VAL A 25 -9.96 -25.21 -15.83
C VAL A 25 -10.45 -24.31 -14.70
N THR A 26 -11.76 -24.01 -14.64
CA THR A 26 -12.31 -23.13 -13.61
C THR A 26 -12.21 -23.70 -12.20
N ALA A 27 -12.29 -25.05 -12.07
CA ALA A 27 -12.21 -25.73 -10.78
C ALA A 27 -10.77 -25.91 -10.27
N HIS A 28 -9.78 -26.06 -11.16
CA HIS A 28 -8.41 -26.41 -10.79
C HIS A 28 -7.38 -25.31 -11.08
N THR A 29 -7.70 -24.32 -11.90
CA THR A 29 -6.78 -23.23 -12.17
C THR A 29 -6.93 -22.16 -11.10
N ARG A 30 -6.00 -22.16 -10.16
CA ARG A 30 -5.79 -21.01 -9.27
C ARG A 30 -4.85 -20.05 -10.00
N PHE A 31 -5.38 -18.93 -10.47
CA PHE A 31 -4.53 -17.86 -10.97
C PHE A 31 -3.73 -17.31 -9.78
N ASN A 32 -2.49 -17.71 -9.69
CA ASN A 32 -1.57 -17.13 -8.72
C ASN A 32 -1.15 -15.76 -9.28
N THR A 33 -1.72 -14.71 -8.74
CA THR A 33 -1.39 -13.31 -9.07
C THR A 33 -0.19 -12.82 -8.26
N ASP A 34 0.51 -13.72 -7.57
CA ASP A 34 1.71 -13.39 -6.82
C ASP A 34 2.85 -13.05 -7.78
N MET A 35 3.11 -11.76 -7.96
CA MET A 35 4.24 -11.27 -8.76
C MET A 35 5.59 -11.76 -8.21
N ALA A 36 5.64 -12.21 -6.97
CA ALA A 36 6.85 -12.78 -6.38
C ALA A 36 7.25 -14.14 -7.01
N ALA A 37 6.32 -14.84 -7.66
CA ALA A 37 6.63 -16.06 -8.39
C ALA A 37 7.58 -15.84 -9.60
N PHE A 38 7.73 -14.59 -10.03
CA PHE A 38 8.65 -14.20 -11.10
C PHE A 38 10.01 -13.70 -10.61
N LEU A 39 10.19 -13.55 -9.29
CA LEU A 39 11.51 -13.23 -8.75
C LEU A 39 12.38 -14.51 -8.79
N PRO A 40 13.59 -14.43 -9.36
CA PRO A 40 14.50 -15.57 -9.36
C PRO A 40 14.84 -15.97 -7.94
N ASP A 41 14.80 -17.26 -7.66
CA ASP A 41 15.35 -17.83 -6.43
C ASP A 41 16.83 -17.49 -6.37
N SER A 42 17.19 -16.50 -5.59
CA SER A 42 18.57 -16.05 -5.47
C SER A 42 19.37 -17.07 -4.68
N ALA A 43 20.47 -17.55 -5.26
CA ALA A 43 21.32 -18.58 -4.67
C ALA A 43 22.12 -18.12 -3.44
N ALA A 44 22.18 -16.80 -3.16
CA ALA A 44 22.97 -16.25 -2.06
C ALA A 44 22.07 -15.82 -0.90
N PRO A 45 22.34 -16.27 0.36
CA PRO A 45 21.51 -15.95 1.54
C PRO A 45 21.32 -14.43 1.78
N ALA A 46 22.33 -13.62 1.47
CA ALA A 46 22.23 -12.18 1.61
C ALA A 46 21.27 -11.54 0.59
N GLN A 47 21.20 -12.11 -0.61
CA GLN A 47 20.25 -11.67 -1.64
C GLN A 47 18.84 -12.12 -1.31
N GLN A 48 18.67 -13.33 -0.74
CA GLN A 48 17.36 -13.79 -0.26
C GLN A 48 16.81 -12.89 0.82
N LEU A 49 17.63 -12.49 1.82
CA LEU A 49 17.20 -11.55 2.85
C LEU A 49 16.74 -10.21 2.25
N MET A 50 17.45 -9.72 1.24
CA MET A 50 17.09 -8.46 0.58
C MET A 50 15.79 -8.60 -0.22
N VAL A 51 15.60 -9.71 -0.92
CA VAL A 51 14.37 -10.03 -1.64
C VAL A 51 13.20 -10.18 -0.67
N ASP A 52 13.39 -10.88 0.44
CA ASP A 52 12.38 -11.06 1.48
C ASP A 52 12.01 -9.72 2.13
N GLN A 53 12.98 -8.84 2.38
CA GLN A 53 12.71 -7.48 2.90
C GLN A 53 11.96 -6.61 1.89
N LEU A 54 12.24 -6.73 0.61
CA LEU A 54 11.49 -6.04 -0.45
C LEU A 54 10.10 -6.65 -0.63
N ARG A 55 9.98 -7.96 -0.49
CA ARG A 55 8.75 -8.72 -0.68
C ARG A 55 7.78 -8.53 0.47
N ASP A 56 8.24 -8.78 1.70
CA ASP A 56 7.40 -8.82 2.91
C ASP A 56 7.83 -7.83 3.99
N GLY A 57 8.75 -6.92 3.64
CA GLY A 57 9.23 -5.89 4.56
C GLY A 57 8.13 -4.93 5.00
N VAL A 58 8.37 -4.26 6.12
CA VAL A 58 7.43 -3.27 6.68
C VAL A 58 7.06 -2.21 5.66
N ALA A 59 8.03 -1.73 4.89
CA ALA A 59 7.83 -0.67 3.89
C ALA A 59 6.88 -1.05 2.76
N SER A 60 6.90 -2.32 2.32
CA SER A 60 6.04 -2.81 1.24
C SER A 60 4.55 -2.88 1.63
N ARG A 61 4.26 -2.99 2.93
CA ARG A 61 2.91 -3.07 3.51
C ARG A 61 2.37 -1.71 3.95
N LEU A 62 3.14 -0.63 3.77
CA LEU A 62 2.70 0.71 4.15
C LEU A 62 1.74 1.27 3.11
N VAL A 63 0.66 1.86 3.60
CA VAL A 63 -0.30 2.63 2.82
C VAL A 63 -0.39 4.02 3.43
N LEU A 64 -0.08 5.03 2.64
CA LEU A 64 -0.30 6.43 2.97
C LEU A 64 -1.70 6.82 2.49
N LEU A 65 -2.49 7.34 3.40
CA LEU A 65 -3.83 7.85 3.14
C LEU A 65 -3.80 9.38 3.28
N ALA A 66 -4.49 10.07 2.39
CA ALA A 66 -4.65 11.50 2.45
C ALA A 66 -6.13 11.86 2.28
N VAL A 67 -6.65 12.68 3.19
CA VAL A 67 -8.00 13.24 3.10
C VAL A 67 -7.89 14.65 2.58
N GLU A 68 -8.52 14.93 1.44
CA GLU A 68 -8.48 16.24 0.78
C GLU A 68 -9.87 16.82 0.59
N ASN A 69 -9.92 18.10 0.16
CA ASN A 69 -11.10 18.93 0.04
C ASN A 69 -11.73 19.30 1.38
N GLY A 70 -12.81 20.07 1.37
CA GLY A 70 -13.44 20.60 2.60
C GLY A 70 -12.53 21.49 3.45
N SER A 71 -12.95 21.81 4.65
CA SER A 71 -12.18 22.61 5.60
C SER A 71 -11.11 21.79 6.33
N ALA A 72 -10.07 22.46 6.86
CA ALA A 72 -9.02 21.80 7.64
C ALA A 72 -9.58 21.08 8.88
N ALA A 73 -10.58 21.64 9.53
CA ALA A 73 -11.24 21.03 10.69
C ALA A 73 -12.00 19.73 10.32
N GLU A 74 -12.72 19.72 9.19
CA GLU A 74 -13.42 18.52 8.69
C GLU A 74 -12.44 17.44 8.30
N ARG A 75 -11.33 17.79 7.61
CA ARG A 75 -10.26 16.83 7.28
C ARG A 75 -9.67 16.21 8.53
N ALA A 76 -9.36 17.04 9.55
CA ALA A 76 -8.81 16.55 10.81
C ALA A 76 -9.80 15.64 11.55
N GLN A 77 -11.08 16.01 11.61
CA GLN A 77 -12.10 15.18 12.24
C GLN A 77 -12.30 13.85 11.51
N THR A 78 -12.34 13.89 10.18
CA THR A 78 -12.44 12.68 9.36
C THR A 78 -11.21 11.80 9.53
N SER A 79 -10.00 12.38 9.57
CA SER A 79 -8.76 11.66 9.84
C SER A 79 -8.81 10.88 11.17
N ARG A 80 -9.33 11.49 12.24
CA ARG A 80 -9.47 10.82 13.54
C ARG A 80 -10.45 9.64 13.49
N LYS A 81 -11.65 9.88 12.95
CA LYS A 81 -12.67 8.81 12.82
C LYS A 81 -12.16 7.67 11.95
N LEU A 82 -11.52 8.00 10.83
CA LEU A 82 -10.95 7.03 9.91
C LEU A 82 -9.85 6.22 10.60
N ALA A 83 -8.93 6.85 11.33
CA ALA A 83 -7.84 6.17 12.04
C ALA A 83 -8.40 5.19 13.08
N GLN A 84 -9.40 5.59 13.87
CA GLN A 84 -10.03 4.73 14.87
C GLN A 84 -10.76 3.54 14.22
N ALA A 85 -11.53 3.79 13.17
CA ALA A 85 -12.30 2.75 12.50
C ALA A 85 -11.41 1.75 11.76
N LEU A 86 -10.32 2.22 11.11
CA LEU A 86 -9.34 1.34 10.48
C LEU A 86 -8.58 0.50 11.51
N ALA A 87 -8.16 1.08 12.63
CA ALA A 87 -7.52 0.33 13.71
C ALA A 87 -8.42 -0.78 14.28
N ALA A 88 -9.72 -0.54 14.34
CA ALA A 88 -10.70 -1.53 14.80
C ALA A 88 -11.06 -2.60 13.77
N SER A 89 -10.73 -2.40 12.49
CA SER A 89 -11.15 -3.30 11.39
C SER A 89 -10.41 -4.64 11.34
N GLY A 90 -9.28 -4.77 12.03
CA GLY A 90 -8.44 -5.99 12.03
C GLY A 90 -7.59 -6.20 10.78
N HIS A 91 -7.68 -5.32 9.77
CA HIS A 91 -6.88 -5.42 8.55
C HIS A 91 -5.48 -4.78 8.66
N PHE A 92 -5.24 -4.01 9.73
CA PHE A 92 -4.04 -3.20 9.90
C PHE A 92 -3.30 -3.54 11.19
N SER A 93 -1.98 -3.64 11.11
CA SER A 93 -1.10 -3.83 12.26
C SER A 93 -0.97 -2.54 13.07
N TYR A 94 -0.98 -1.39 12.39
CA TYR A 94 -1.13 -0.09 13.03
C TYR A 94 -1.70 0.95 12.06
N VAL A 95 -2.30 2.00 12.64
CA VAL A 95 -2.75 3.20 11.93
C VAL A 95 -2.32 4.41 12.73
N ARG A 96 -1.68 5.38 12.08
CA ARG A 96 -1.17 6.61 12.69
C ARG A 96 -1.59 7.82 11.87
N ASN A 97 -2.03 8.87 12.56
CA ASN A 97 -2.42 10.14 11.95
C ASN A 97 -1.75 11.35 12.62
N GLY A 98 -0.78 11.11 13.49
CA GLY A 98 -0.11 12.15 14.28
C GLY A 98 -0.75 12.48 15.63
N GLU A 99 -1.97 11.98 15.90
CA GLU A 99 -2.65 12.22 17.18
C GLU A 99 -2.01 11.44 18.33
N GLN A 100 -1.51 10.24 18.03
CA GLN A 100 -0.93 9.40 19.05
C GLN A 100 0.53 9.79 19.31
N ALA A 101 0.81 10.17 20.54
CA ALA A 101 2.17 10.24 21.04
C ALA A 101 2.85 8.84 20.95
N LEU A 102 4.16 8.83 20.87
CA LEU A 102 4.93 7.60 20.97
C LEU A 102 4.52 6.84 22.25
N SER A 103 4.25 5.56 22.12
CA SER A 103 3.98 4.70 23.28
C SER A 103 5.20 4.68 24.21
N PRO A 104 5.05 4.39 25.50
CA PRO A 104 6.17 4.27 26.42
C PRO A 104 7.24 3.30 25.91
N ALA A 105 6.85 2.17 25.33
CA ALA A 105 7.74 1.17 24.78
C ALA A 105 8.51 1.67 23.53
N GLU A 106 7.85 2.43 22.65
CA GLU A 106 8.48 3.04 21.47
C GLU A 106 9.50 4.11 21.91
N ARG A 107 9.14 4.92 22.91
CA ARG A 107 10.02 5.95 23.46
C ARG A 107 11.27 5.32 24.12
N GLU A 108 11.08 4.25 24.86
CA GLU A 108 12.18 3.52 25.48
C GLU A 108 13.12 2.90 24.43
N ARG A 109 12.57 2.29 23.36
CA ARG A 109 13.37 1.78 22.24
C ARG A 109 14.14 2.90 21.54
N LEU A 110 13.50 4.02 21.25
CA LEU A 110 14.19 5.17 20.66
C LEU A 110 15.33 5.65 21.56
N MET A 111 15.11 5.73 22.87
CA MET A 111 16.12 6.11 23.83
C MET A 111 17.28 5.09 23.87
N GLN A 112 16.97 3.80 23.81
CA GLN A 112 17.97 2.72 23.79
C GLN A 112 18.86 2.79 22.54
N TYR A 113 18.26 3.02 21.37
CA TYR A 113 18.94 3.01 20.08
C TYR A 113 19.29 4.41 19.54
N ARG A 114 19.13 5.48 20.36
CA ARG A 114 19.33 6.88 19.92
C ARG A 114 20.68 7.14 19.26
N HIS A 115 21.74 6.49 19.76
CA HIS A 115 23.07 6.66 19.18
C HIS A 115 23.27 5.97 17.83
N LEU A 116 22.46 4.94 17.53
CA LEU A 116 22.46 4.28 16.21
C LEU A 116 21.61 5.01 15.19
N LEU A 117 20.58 5.70 15.68
CA LEU A 117 19.59 6.40 14.83
C LEU A 117 19.98 7.86 14.57
N SER A 118 20.77 8.46 15.46
CA SER A 118 21.19 9.86 15.31
C SER A 118 22.34 9.96 14.29
N PRO A 119 22.26 10.86 13.30
CA PRO A 119 23.35 11.13 12.38
C PRO A 119 24.59 11.72 13.10
N ALA A 120 24.41 12.21 14.33
CA ALA A 120 25.46 12.74 15.17
C ALA A 120 26.37 11.66 15.81
N THR A 121 26.35 10.41 15.38
CA THR A 121 27.17 9.30 15.89
C THR A 121 28.64 9.31 15.42
N ALA A 122 29.12 10.42 14.85
CA ALA A 122 30.54 10.55 14.53
C ALA A 122 31.39 10.32 15.80
N ALA A 123 32.44 9.50 15.68
CA ALA A 123 33.36 9.19 16.78
C ALA A 123 33.90 10.44 17.51
N ALA A 124 33.97 11.57 16.80
CA ALA A 124 34.32 12.88 17.36
C ALA A 124 33.38 13.35 18.47
N ARG A 125 32.11 13.00 18.47
CA ARG A 125 31.16 13.42 19.51
C ARG A 125 31.35 12.67 20.82
N PHE A 126 32.00 11.51 20.80
CA PHE A 126 32.37 10.73 21.98
C PHE A 126 33.81 11.01 22.46
N SER A 127 34.49 11.96 21.84
CA SER A 127 35.73 12.49 22.36
C SER A 127 35.47 13.39 23.57
N ALA A 128 36.51 13.63 24.41
CA ALA A 128 36.39 14.53 25.57
C ALA A 128 35.86 15.91 25.16
N ALA A 129 36.38 16.48 24.07
CA ALA A 129 35.95 17.77 23.54
C ALA A 129 34.48 17.72 23.01
N GLY A 130 34.08 16.64 22.35
CA GLY A 130 32.72 16.48 21.86
C GLY A 130 31.68 16.31 22.96
N LEU A 131 32.03 15.62 24.04
CA LEU A 131 31.19 15.50 25.24
C LEU A 131 31.08 16.84 26.00
N GLU A 132 32.16 17.60 26.12
CA GLU A 132 32.15 18.94 26.72
C GLU A 132 31.23 19.87 25.92
N GLN A 133 31.34 19.86 24.58
CA GLN A 133 30.47 20.64 23.71
C GLN A 133 28.99 20.23 23.88
N GLY A 134 28.67 18.94 23.88
CA GLY A 134 27.30 18.46 24.07
C GLY A 134 26.69 18.84 25.41
N LEU A 135 27.51 18.89 26.49
CA LEU A 135 27.07 19.38 27.78
C LEU A 135 26.83 20.88 27.77
N GLN A 136 27.69 21.68 27.11
CA GLN A 136 27.49 23.13 26.97
C GLN A 136 26.23 23.42 26.19
N ASP A 137 25.99 22.73 25.08
CA ASP A 137 24.75 22.87 24.29
C ASP A 137 23.50 22.55 25.13
N SER A 138 23.57 21.50 25.94
CA SER A 138 22.52 21.10 26.87
C SER A 138 22.24 22.15 27.95
N LEU A 139 23.28 22.80 28.46
CA LEU A 139 23.15 23.90 29.43
C LEU A 139 22.51 25.14 28.78
N GLN A 140 22.86 25.48 27.55
CA GLN A 140 22.22 26.56 26.81
C GLN A 140 20.75 26.31 26.58
N LEU A 141 20.39 25.07 26.21
CA LEU A 141 19.00 24.66 26.02
C LEU A 141 18.19 24.74 27.33
N LEU A 142 18.80 24.37 28.48
CA LEU A 142 18.16 24.52 29.79
C LEU A 142 17.88 25.98 30.14
N ALA A 143 18.70 26.91 29.67
CA ALA A 143 18.51 28.34 29.85
C ALA A 143 17.47 28.95 28.87
N SER A 144 17.03 28.19 27.88
CA SER A 144 16.04 28.61 26.90
C SER A 144 14.59 28.41 27.39
N PRO A 145 13.60 29.01 26.73
CA PRO A 145 12.17 28.74 27.03
C PRO A 145 11.77 27.25 26.96
N ALA A 146 12.52 26.44 26.22
CA ALA A 146 12.33 24.98 26.13
C ALA A 146 12.94 24.20 27.31
N GLY A 147 13.64 24.88 28.24
CA GLY A 147 14.39 24.27 29.32
C GLY A 147 13.58 23.34 30.23
N ALA A 148 12.31 23.64 30.47
CA ALA A 148 11.42 22.79 31.26
C ALA A 148 11.19 21.39 30.60
N MET A 149 11.15 21.31 29.28
CA MET A 149 11.00 20.08 28.52
C MET A 149 12.33 19.31 28.48
N VAL A 150 13.42 20.01 28.22
CA VAL A 150 14.77 19.45 28.16
C VAL A 150 15.20 18.88 29.51
N LYS A 151 14.86 19.53 30.64
CA LYS A 151 15.15 19.07 32.01
C LYS A 151 14.68 17.64 32.27
N GLN A 152 13.57 17.19 31.67
CA GLN A 152 13.09 15.83 31.89
C GLN A 152 13.87 14.79 31.06
N LEU A 153 14.45 15.18 29.94
CA LEU A 153 15.20 14.29 29.03
C LEU A 153 16.67 14.18 29.41
N LEU A 154 17.23 15.26 29.95
CA LEU A 154 18.69 15.40 30.21
C LEU A 154 19.31 14.28 31.06
N PRO A 155 18.67 13.77 32.14
CA PRO A 155 19.25 12.68 32.93
C PRO A 155 19.46 11.38 32.14
N GLY A 156 18.63 11.14 31.14
CA GLY A 156 18.70 9.97 30.24
C GLY A 156 19.54 10.20 28.98
N ASP A 157 19.76 11.45 28.60
CA ASP A 157 20.43 11.82 27.34
C ASP A 157 21.33 13.08 27.53
N PRO A 158 22.39 12.99 28.31
CA PRO A 158 23.27 14.14 28.58
C PRO A 158 24.00 14.64 27.33
N THR A 159 24.11 13.84 26.30
CA THR A 159 24.75 14.20 25.03
C THR A 159 23.81 14.86 24.04
N GLY A 160 22.50 14.95 24.34
CA GLY A 160 21.48 15.52 23.44
C GLY A 160 21.26 14.72 22.17
N ALA A 161 21.63 13.43 22.13
CA ALA A 161 21.46 12.57 20.94
C ALA A 161 19.98 12.38 20.56
N MET A 162 19.11 12.25 21.56
CA MET A 162 17.67 12.15 21.35
C MET A 162 17.09 13.46 20.83
N LEU A 163 17.58 14.59 21.35
CA LEU A 163 17.14 15.90 20.91
C LEU A 163 17.53 16.16 19.46
N SER A 164 18.78 15.88 19.09
CA SER A 164 19.23 15.99 17.69
C SER A 164 18.47 15.05 16.77
N LEU A 165 18.12 13.85 17.21
CA LEU A 165 17.27 12.93 16.46
C LEU A 165 15.86 13.51 16.21
N LEU A 166 15.25 14.12 17.22
CA LEU A 166 13.95 14.77 17.09
C LEU A 166 14.02 16.03 16.22
N GLU A 167 15.11 16.78 16.28
CA GLU A 167 15.34 17.93 15.41
C GLU A 167 15.52 17.50 13.95
N ASP A 168 16.26 16.43 13.68
CA ASP A 168 16.45 15.88 12.34
C ASP A 168 15.13 15.32 11.77
N TRP A 169 14.34 14.66 12.59
CA TRP A 169 13.03 14.12 12.16
C TRP A 169 11.93 15.18 12.09
N GLY A 170 11.98 16.19 12.95
CA GLY A 170 11.08 17.34 12.98
C GLY A 170 11.58 18.58 12.25
N GLY A 171 12.80 18.50 11.71
CA GLY A 171 13.49 19.63 11.09
C GLY A 171 12.73 20.22 9.90
N ALA A 172 12.87 21.50 9.74
CA ALA A 172 12.11 22.36 8.84
C ALA A 172 11.96 21.78 7.42
N GLY A 173 10.79 21.25 7.08
CA GLY A 173 10.39 20.91 5.73
C GLY A 173 10.42 19.43 5.33
N SER A 174 10.91 18.52 6.19
CA SER A 174 11.06 17.09 5.80
C SER A 174 9.90 16.19 6.21
N GLY A 175 9.04 16.60 7.14
CA GLY A 175 7.94 15.82 7.68
C GLY A 175 6.58 16.50 7.53
N PRO A 176 5.50 15.77 7.85
CA PRO A 176 4.16 16.34 7.87
C PRO A 176 4.04 17.40 8.95
N SER A 177 3.29 18.49 8.66
CA SER A 177 2.96 19.50 9.65
C SER A 177 1.87 18.99 10.61
N LEU A 178 1.92 19.40 11.89
CA LEU A 178 0.86 19.08 12.83
C LEU A 178 -0.15 20.23 12.87
N GLN A 179 -1.38 19.99 12.38
CA GLN A 179 -2.48 20.94 12.41
C GLN A 179 -3.72 20.27 13.00
N HIS A 180 -4.46 20.99 13.85
CA HIS A 180 -5.63 20.44 14.56
C HIS A 180 -5.34 19.11 15.29
N GLY A 181 -4.08 18.85 15.70
CA GLY A 181 -3.67 17.64 16.39
C GLY A 181 -3.49 16.40 15.49
N VAL A 182 -3.52 16.55 14.18
CA VAL A 182 -3.24 15.47 13.21
C VAL A 182 -2.22 15.91 12.17
N TRP A 183 -1.63 14.96 11.46
CA TRP A 183 -0.68 15.26 10.38
C TRP A 183 -1.34 15.87 9.17
N PHE A 184 -0.72 16.91 8.66
CA PHE A 184 -1.07 17.55 7.39
C PHE A 184 0.14 17.56 6.46
N SER A 185 -0.14 17.59 5.17
CA SER A 185 0.87 17.88 4.15
C SER A 185 1.45 19.30 4.36
N ASN A 186 2.66 19.54 3.85
CA ASN A 186 3.35 20.81 4.05
C ASN A 186 2.58 22.00 3.48
N ASP A 187 1.78 21.79 2.43
CA ASP A 187 0.87 22.78 1.85
C ASP A 187 -0.44 22.99 2.66
N GLY A 188 -0.65 22.18 3.72
CA GLY A 188 -1.84 22.22 4.56
C GLY A 188 -3.12 21.75 3.86
N GLN A 189 -3.03 21.21 2.64
CA GLN A 189 -4.22 20.85 1.85
C GLN A 189 -4.77 19.47 2.15
N ARG A 190 -3.97 18.58 2.77
CA ARG A 190 -4.34 17.17 3.01
C ARG A 190 -4.07 16.75 4.44
N ALA A 191 -5.03 16.10 5.09
CA ALA A 191 -4.78 15.42 6.35
C ALA A 191 -4.24 14.01 6.05
N LEU A 192 -3.11 13.67 6.66
CA LEU A 192 -2.34 12.45 6.35
C LEU A 192 -2.55 11.38 7.42
N LEU A 193 -2.61 10.12 6.96
CA LEU A 193 -2.60 8.94 7.81
C LEU A 193 -1.63 7.93 7.22
N LEU A 194 -0.93 7.21 8.09
CA LEU A 194 -0.07 6.08 7.72
C LEU A 194 -0.67 4.81 8.31
N ALA A 195 -0.89 3.82 7.47
CA ALA A 195 -1.40 2.52 7.86
C ALA A 195 -0.48 1.41 7.37
N GLN A 196 -0.30 0.36 8.17
CA GLN A 196 0.40 -0.85 7.77
C GLN A 196 -0.58 -2.01 7.73
N THR A 197 -0.67 -2.68 6.59
CA THR A 197 -1.59 -3.81 6.39
C THR A 197 -1.02 -5.10 6.97
N HIS A 198 -1.90 -6.01 7.42
CA HIS A 198 -1.53 -7.39 7.74
C HIS A 198 -1.28 -8.22 6.47
N ALA A 199 -2.00 -7.91 5.40
CA ALA A 199 -1.88 -8.61 4.14
C ALA A 199 -0.48 -8.44 3.54
N PRO A 200 0.13 -9.50 2.98
CA PRO A 200 1.38 -9.42 2.24
C PRO A 200 1.26 -8.42 1.07
N ALA A 201 2.34 -7.68 0.80
CA ALA A 201 2.32 -6.61 -0.22
C ALA A 201 2.04 -7.14 -1.63
N PHE A 202 2.46 -8.37 -1.92
CA PHE A 202 2.32 -9.03 -3.22
C PHE A 202 1.03 -9.84 -3.37
N ASP A 203 0.28 -10.06 -2.29
CA ASP A 203 -1.07 -10.61 -2.38
C ASP A 203 -2.04 -9.51 -2.86
N ILE A 204 -2.11 -9.38 -4.19
CA ILE A 204 -2.86 -8.27 -4.83
C ILE A 204 -4.36 -8.39 -4.53
N ASP A 205 -4.89 -9.61 -4.38
CA ASP A 205 -6.30 -9.81 -4.08
C ASP A 205 -6.63 -9.38 -2.64
N ALA A 206 -5.79 -9.74 -1.67
CA ALA A 206 -5.91 -9.28 -0.30
C ALA A 206 -5.71 -7.76 -0.19
N GLN A 207 -4.75 -7.19 -0.92
CA GLN A 207 -4.52 -5.74 -0.95
C GLN A 207 -5.68 -4.98 -1.60
N GLN A 208 -6.33 -5.55 -2.61
CA GLN A 208 -7.54 -4.96 -3.19
C GLN A 208 -8.67 -4.94 -2.16
N GLN A 209 -8.90 -6.03 -1.43
CA GLN A 209 -9.89 -6.07 -0.34
C GLN A 209 -9.60 -5.02 0.73
N VAL A 210 -8.33 -4.85 1.13
CA VAL A 210 -7.92 -3.79 2.05
C VAL A 210 -8.23 -2.41 1.49
N GLY A 211 -7.94 -2.16 0.20
CA GLY A 211 -8.26 -0.91 -0.46
C GLY A 211 -9.76 -0.60 -0.48
N ASP A 212 -10.58 -1.61 -0.73
CA ASP A 212 -12.03 -1.47 -0.72
C ASP A 212 -12.58 -1.25 0.70
N ALA A 213 -12.02 -1.94 1.71
CA ALA A 213 -12.33 -1.72 3.11
C ALA A 213 -11.99 -0.27 3.55
N ILE A 214 -10.83 0.26 3.11
CA ILE A 214 -10.45 1.66 3.38
C ILE A 214 -11.52 2.61 2.81
N ARG A 215 -11.92 2.41 1.54
CA ARG A 215 -12.94 3.27 0.90
C ARG A 215 -14.29 3.18 1.61
N GLN A 216 -14.69 1.98 2.02
CA GLN A 216 -15.94 1.76 2.75
C GLN A 216 -15.92 2.47 4.10
N VAL A 217 -14.85 2.28 4.89
CA VAL A 217 -14.69 2.92 6.20
C VAL A 217 -14.61 4.45 6.04
N PHE A 218 -13.91 4.96 5.02
CA PHE A 218 -13.86 6.38 4.73
C PHE A 218 -15.26 6.96 4.44
N ASN A 219 -16.03 6.29 3.58
CA ASN A 219 -17.38 6.75 3.23
C ASN A 219 -18.32 6.80 4.46
N ALA A 220 -18.12 5.89 5.41
CA ALA A 220 -18.85 5.90 6.69
C ALA A 220 -18.33 6.96 7.68
N SER A 221 -17.06 7.34 7.59
CA SER A 221 -16.38 8.23 8.55
C SER A 221 -16.37 9.69 8.11
N ARG A 222 -16.50 9.97 6.81
CA ARG A 222 -16.42 11.33 6.27
C ARG A 222 -17.52 12.22 6.84
N THR A 223 -17.16 13.45 7.18
CA THR A 223 -18.07 14.44 7.78
C THR A 223 -18.78 15.30 6.73
N SER A 224 -18.23 15.35 5.51
CA SER A 224 -18.80 16.09 4.38
C SER A 224 -18.69 15.25 3.09
N PRO A 225 -19.66 15.35 2.17
CA PRO A 225 -19.62 14.64 0.89
C PRO A 225 -18.50 15.13 -0.05
N GLU A 226 -17.99 16.36 0.16
CA GLU A 226 -16.91 16.94 -0.63
C GLU A 226 -15.55 16.32 -0.35
N LEU A 227 -15.39 15.70 0.84
CA LEU A 227 -14.14 15.07 1.23
C LEU A 227 -13.83 13.86 0.35
N GLN A 228 -12.58 13.76 -0.09
CA GLN A 228 -12.08 12.68 -0.90
C GLN A 228 -10.88 12.02 -0.22
N ILE A 229 -10.68 10.74 -0.50
CA ILE A 229 -9.54 9.98 -0.02
C ILE A 229 -8.61 9.65 -1.17
N ILE A 230 -7.33 9.94 -1.00
CA ILE A 230 -6.24 9.50 -1.86
C ILE A 230 -5.47 8.42 -1.12
N MET A 231 -5.13 7.36 -1.83
CA MET A 231 -4.30 6.28 -1.31
C MET A 231 -3.02 6.18 -2.13
N SER A 232 -1.89 6.01 -1.45
CA SER A 232 -0.59 5.83 -2.08
C SER A 232 0.21 4.76 -1.32
N GLY A 233 1.00 4.02 -2.05
CA GLY A 233 1.85 2.96 -1.48
C GLY A 233 2.13 1.87 -2.50
N PRO A 234 3.14 1.01 -2.25
CA PRO A 234 3.52 -0.04 -3.18
C PRO A 234 2.36 -0.97 -3.54
N SER A 235 1.57 -1.40 -2.55
CA SER A 235 0.41 -2.27 -2.74
C SER A 235 -0.72 -1.58 -3.52
N VAL A 236 -0.97 -0.30 -3.27
CA VAL A 236 -1.99 0.48 -4.01
C VAL A 236 -1.61 0.58 -5.49
N PHE A 237 -0.33 0.84 -5.76
CA PHE A 237 0.19 0.91 -7.12
C PHE A 237 0.11 -0.45 -7.83
N ALA A 238 0.45 -1.55 -7.14
CA ALA A 238 0.36 -2.91 -7.68
C ALA A 238 -1.08 -3.27 -8.08
N VAL A 239 -2.06 -2.99 -7.21
CA VAL A 239 -3.49 -3.21 -7.49
C VAL A 239 -3.95 -2.35 -8.67
N ALA A 240 -3.57 -1.06 -8.72
CA ALA A 240 -3.94 -0.17 -9.82
C ALA A 240 -3.35 -0.64 -11.16
N SER A 241 -2.07 -1.06 -11.18
CA SER A 241 -1.40 -1.59 -12.37
C SER A 241 -2.05 -2.87 -12.88
N ARG A 242 -2.38 -3.81 -11.98
CA ARG A 242 -3.11 -5.04 -12.33
C ARG A 242 -4.46 -4.72 -12.97
N ASN A 243 -5.23 -3.83 -12.35
CA ASN A 243 -6.56 -3.47 -12.87
C ASN A 243 -6.46 -2.80 -14.24
N LEU A 244 -5.45 -1.96 -14.46
CA LEU A 244 -5.20 -1.35 -15.77
C LEU A 244 -4.89 -2.42 -16.83
N ILE A 245 -3.93 -3.31 -16.54
CA ILE A 245 -3.53 -4.39 -17.46
C ILE A 245 -4.73 -5.31 -17.77
N HIS A 246 -5.49 -5.69 -16.75
CA HIS A 246 -6.66 -6.56 -16.93
C HIS A 246 -7.73 -5.90 -17.80
N ASN A 247 -8.02 -4.63 -17.57
CA ASN A 247 -9.00 -3.88 -18.36
C ASN A 247 -8.55 -3.70 -19.82
N ASP A 248 -7.29 -3.42 -20.04
CA ASP A 248 -6.72 -3.28 -21.39
C ASP A 248 -6.72 -4.62 -22.14
N ALA A 249 -6.30 -5.70 -21.47
CA ALA A 249 -6.36 -7.05 -22.03
C ALA A 249 -7.79 -7.46 -22.41
N TRP A 250 -8.76 -7.15 -21.54
CA TRP A 250 -10.18 -7.44 -21.82
C TRP A 250 -10.71 -6.62 -23.02
N ARG A 251 -10.40 -5.32 -23.08
CA ARG A 251 -10.78 -4.46 -24.21
C ARG A 251 -10.18 -4.93 -25.52
N LEU A 252 -8.88 -5.27 -25.51
CA LEU A 252 -8.17 -5.78 -26.70
C LEU A 252 -8.73 -7.13 -27.15
N SER A 253 -9.06 -8.03 -26.21
CA SER A 253 -9.68 -9.32 -26.49
C SER A 253 -11.05 -9.16 -27.13
N LEU A 254 -11.89 -8.26 -26.60
CA LEU A 254 -13.19 -7.94 -27.20
C LEU A 254 -13.06 -7.35 -28.61
N LEU A 255 -12.11 -6.43 -28.81
CA LEU A 255 -11.85 -5.83 -30.12
C LEU A 255 -11.37 -6.89 -31.13
N ALA A 256 -10.44 -7.76 -30.71
CA ALA A 256 -9.96 -8.86 -31.55
C ALA A 256 -11.08 -9.84 -31.91
N MET A 257 -11.91 -10.22 -30.94
CA MET A 257 -13.07 -11.09 -31.18
C MET A 257 -14.05 -10.44 -32.17
N PHE A 258 -14.32 -9.13 -32.00
CA PHE A 258 -15.18 -8.39 -32.93
C PHE A 258 -14.62 -8.35 -34.34
N LEU A 259 -13.33 -8.04 -34.52
CA LEU A 259 -12.65 -7.99 -35.81
C LEU A 259 -12.64 -9.36 -36.49
N VAL A 260 -12.30 -10.42 -35.76
CA VAL A 260 -12.34 -11.80 -36.31
C VAL A 260 -13.76 -12.17 -36.74
N SER A 261 -14.75 -11.86 -35.89
CA SER A 261 -16.16 -12.13 -36.23
C SER A 261 -16.61 -11.37 -37.46
N LEU A 262 -16.20 -10.11 -37.62
CA LEU A 262 -16.51 -9.27 -38.78
C LEU A 262 -15.88 -9.81 -40.06
N ILE A 263 -14.59 -10.19 -40.01
CA ILE A 263 -13.88 -10.78 -41.14
C ILE A 263 -14.53 -12.10 -41.57
N LEU A 264 -14.86 -12.97 -40.61
CA LEU A 264 -15.54 -14.23 -40.89
C LEU A 264 -16.93 -13.99 -41.50
N LEU A 265 -17.67 -12.99 -41.01
CA LEU A 265 -18.99 -12.62 -41.59
C LEU A 265 -18.86 -12.14 -43.02
N LEU A 266 -17.87 -11.29 -43.31
CA LEU A 266 -17.62 -10.79 -44.66
C LEU A 266 -17.14 -11.90 -45.61
N ALA A 267 -16.31 -12.81 -45.13
CA ALA A 267 -15.75 -13.90 -45.95
C ALA A 267 -16.78 -14.99 -46.27
N TYR A 268 -17.60 -15.35 -45.30
CA TYR A 268 -18.55 -16.47 -45.46
C TYR A 268 -20.00 -16.06 -45.78
N GLY A 269 -20.35 -14.79 -45.60
CA GLY A 269 -21.69 -14.25 -45.91
C GLY A 269 -22.86 -14.93 -45.18
N SER A 270 -22.57 -15.78 -44.16
CA SER A 270 -23.57 -16.59 -43.49
C SER A 270 -23.37 -16.59 -41.96
N PRO A 271 -24.37 -16.10 -41.18
CA PRO A 271 -24.25 -16.05 -39.71
C PRO A 271 -24.20 -17.43 -39.05
N ARG A 272 -24.64 -18.49 -39.77
CA ARG A 272 -24.58 -19.88 -39.26
C ARG A 272 -23.14 -20.45 -39.22
N LEU A 273 -22.32 -20.08 -40.22
CA LEU A 273 -20.93 -20.46 -40.30
C LEU A 273 -20.07 -19.65 -39.28
N LEU A 274 -20.50 -18.42 -38.97
CA LEU A 274 -19.89 -17.59 -37.94
C LEU A 274 -20.01 -18.24 -36.56
N GLY A 275 -21.14 -18.82 -36.19
CA GLY A 275 -21.34 -19.54 -34.94
C GLY A 275 -20.42 -20.77 -34.81
N LEU A 276 -20.13 -21.47 -35.92
CA LEU A 276 -19.21 -22.59 -35.95
C LEU A 276 -17.72 -22.15 -35.85
N GLY A 277 -17.39 -20.98 -36.41
CA GLY A 277 -16.02 -20.43 -36.39
C GLY A 277 -15.63 -19.74 -35.08
N ILE A 278 -16.57 -19.20 -34.32
CA ILE A 278 -16.34 -18.58 -33.02
C ILE A 278 -16.06 -19.63 -31.92
N LEU A 279 -16.64 -20.81 -32.05
CA LEU A 279 -16.50 -21.89 -31.08
C LEU A 279 -15.02 -22.25 -30.71
N PRO A 280 -14.09 -22.43 -31.69
CA PRO A 280 -12.69 -22.68 -31.38
C PRO A 280 -11.92 -21.44 -30.87
N VAL A 281 -12.43 -20.24 -31.12
CA VAL A 281 -11.78 -19.00 -30.63
C VAL A 281 -12.18 -18.67 -29.19
N ALA A 282 -13.34 -19.19 -28.75
CA ALA A 282 -13.86 -19.01 -27.39
C ALA A 282 -13.38 -20.11 -26.42
N SER A 283 -12.68 -21.12 -26.91
CA SER A 283 -12.06 -22.19 -26.11
C SER A 283 -10.61 -21.87 -25.77
#